data_688c71e9828baecad84affc7914b59db
#
_entry.id   688c71e9828baecad84affc7914b59db
#
_cell.length_a   1.000
_cell.length_b   1.000
_cell.length_c   1.000
_cell.angle_alpha   90.00
_cell.angle_beta   90.00
_cell.angle_gamma   90.00
#
_symmetry.space_group_name_H-M   'P 1'
#
loop_
_entity.id
_entity.type
_entity.pdbx_description
1 polymer ?
#
loop_
_entity_poly.entity_id
_entity_poly.type
_entity_poly.pdbx_seq_one_letter_code
_entity_poly.pdbx_strand_id
1 'polypeptide(L)'
;ITGLKQLQARYPWMDLNRVGIYGKSAGGFMAAQAMLTYPEFFKVGVAASGDHDCRLYGSFWGEKYEGYPVTDRYLEQVTALKASNLKGDLLLMTGDMDDNVHPSMTMQLADALESAGKKYDLMVFTNKNHDLNYDPYYLKTMMRYFVNNL
;
A
#
# COMPACT_ATOMS: atom_id res chain seq x y z
N ILE A 1 -10.90 5.27 9.57
CA ILE A 1 -12.31 5.22 9.12
C ILE A 1 -13.18 6.07 10.05
N THR A 2 -13.15 5.83 11.37
CA THR A 2 -13.97 6.60 12.35
C THR A 2 -13.79 8.10 12.19
N GLY A 3 -12.55 8.59 12.08
CA GLY A 3 -12.28 10.02 11.87
C GLY A 3 -12.89 10.56 10.58
N LEU A 4 -12.86 9.80 9.48
CA LEU A 4 -13.49 10.21 8.22
C LEU A 4 -15.01 10.32 8.35
N LYS A 5 -15.65 9.38 9.06
CA LYS A 5 -17.10 9.44 9.34
C LYS A 5 -17.45 10.64 10.19
N GLN A 6 -16.65 10.98 11.20
CA GLN A 6 -16.84 12.18 12.03
C GLN A 6 -16.66 13.47 11.20
N LEU A 7 -15.67 13.49 10.31
CA LEU A 7 -15.46 14.62 9.39
C LEU A 7 -16.64 14.78 8.43
N GLN A 8 -17.12 13.69 7.84
CA GLN A 8 -18.26 13.73 6.94
C GLN A 8 -19.54 14.24 7.63
N ALA A 9 -19.77 13.86 8.89
CA ALA A 9 -20.89 14.42 9.66
C ALA A 9 -20.79 15.94 9.83
N ARG A 10 -19.56 16.49 9.85
CA ARG A 10 -19.29 17.92 9.92
C ARG A 10 -19.26 18.59 8.56
N TYR A 11 -18.84 17.83 7.53
CA TYR A 11 -18.66 18.31 6.16
C TYR A 11 -19.46 17.41 5.18
N PRO A 12 -20.77 17.65 5.02
CA PRO A 12 -21.67 16.74 4.28
C PRO A 12 -21.35 16.58 2.78
N TRP A 13 -20.49 17.45 2.23
CA TRP A 13 -20.02 17.35 0.84
C TRP A 13 -18.94 16.26 0.64
N MET A 14 -18.42 15.67 1.71
CA MET A 14 -17.49 14.53 1.61
C MET A 14 -18.26 13.27 1.22
N ASP A 15 -17.80 12.61 0.16
CA ASP A 15 -18.39 11.36 -0.33
C ASP A 15 -17.59 10.15 0.20
N LEU A 16 -18.10 9.48 1.22
CA LEU A 16 -17.48 8.29 1.79
C LEU A 16 -17.69 7.02 0.95
N ASN A 17 -18.43 7.08 -0.17
CA ASN A 17 -18.51 5.98 -1.12
C ASN A 17 -17.35 5.99 -2.11
N ARG A 18 -16.60 7.08 -2.17
CA ARG A 18 -15.44 7.28 -3.03
C ARG A 18 -14.22 7.69 -2.21
N VAL A 19 -13.72 6.76 -1.41
CA VAL A 19 -12.54 7.00 -0.56
C VAL A 19 -11.34 6.28 -1.15
N GLY A 20 -10.31 7.05 -1.46
CA GLY A 20 -9.01 6.54 -1.86
C GLY A 20 -7.97 6.68 -0.76
N ILE A 21 -6.89 5.92 -0.87
CA ILE A 21 -5.76 5.96 0.06
C ILE A 21 -4.44 5.85 -0.72
N TYR A 22 -3.45 6.62 -0.32
CA TYR A 22 -2.11 6.48 -0.88
C TYR A 22 -1.03 6.61 0.17
N GLY A 23 0.12 6.07 -0.14
CA GLY A 23 1.30 6.23 0.69
C GLY A 23 2.56 5.65 0.07
N LYS A 24 3.69 6.02 0.65
CA LYS A 24 5.02 5.53 0.26
C LYS A 24 5.75 4.97 1.48
N SER A 25 6.60 3.96 1.29
CA SER A 25 7.36 3.31 2.37
C SER A 25 6.42 2.72 3.42
N ALA A 26 6.56 3.04 4.70
CA ALA A 26 5.57 2.69 5.73
C ALA A 26 4.15 3.12 5.35
N GLY A 27 3.99 4.27 4.66
CA GLY A 27 2.70 4.72 4.12
C GLY A 27 2.20 3.82 3.00
N GLY A 28 3.08 3.27 2.16
CA GLY A 28 2.74 2.29 1.13
C GLY A 28 2.23 0.98 1.74
N PHE A 29 2.92 0.50 2.76
CA PHE A 29 2.44 -0.62 3.57
C PHE A 29 1.04 -0.34 4.13
N MET A 30 0.84 0.81 4.80
CA MET A 30 -0.45 1.18 5.40
C MET A 30 -1.56 1.33 4.35
N ALA A 31 -1.25 1.85 3.16
CA ALA A 31 -2.22 1.97 2.08
C ALA A 31 -2.70 0.58 1.61
N ALA A 32 -1.77 -0.34 1.34
CA ALA A 32 -2.11 -1.71 0.97
C ALA A 32 -2.87 -2.44 2.10
N GLN A 33 -2.41 -2.32 3.35
CA GLN A 33 -3.10 -2.90 4.51
C GLN A 33 -4.54 -2.38 4.63
N ALA A 34 -4.76 -1.08 4.44
CA ALA A 34 -6.09 -0.49 4.50
C ALA A 34 -7.01 -1.04 3.40
N MET A 35 -6.52 -1.16 2.16
CA MET A 35 -7.25 -1.75 1.04
C MET A 35 -7.66 -3.21 1.30
N LEU A 36 -6.78 -3.99 1.93
CA LEU A 36 -6.98 -5.41 2.18
C LEU A 36 -7.72 -5.71 3.49
N THR A 37 -7.66 -4.79 4.46
CA THR A 37 -8.36 -4.95 5.76
C THR A 37 -9.77 -4.36 5.73
N TYR A 38 -9.96 -3.29 4.95
CA TYR A 38 -11.24 -2.57 4.85
C TYR A 38 -11.67 -2.41 3.38
N PRO A 39 -11.81 -3.52 2.62
CA PRO A 39 -12.04 -3.50 1.17
C PRO A 39 -13.40 -2.88 0.78
N GLU A 40 -14.35 -2.84 1.72
CA GLU A 40 -15.64 -2.18 1.48
C GLU A 40 -15.58 -0.66 1.63
N PHE A 41 -14.58 -0.15 2.32
CA PHE A 41 -14.45 1.28 2.58
C PHE A 41 -13.54 1.98 1.58
N PHE A 42 -12.32 1.47 1.38
CA PHE A 42 -11.36 2.04 0.44
C PHE A 42 -11.60 1.47 -0.97
N LYS A 43 -11.82 2.36 -1.94
CA LYS A 43 -12.15 1.99 -3.33
C LYS A 43 -10.93 1.97 -4.23
N VAL A 44 -10.00 2.88 -4.00
CA VAL A 44 -8.76 3.02 -4.79
C VAL A 44 -7.58 3.18 -3.86
N GLY A 45 -6.51 2.43 -4.10
CA GLY A 45 -5.26 2.51 -3.35
C GLY A 45 -4.04 2.71 -4.24
N VAL A 46 -3.08 3.50 -3.77
CA VAL A 46 -1.75 3.59 -4.35
C VAL A 46 -0.72 3.31 -3.27
N ALA A 47 -0.02 2.18 -3.40
CA ALA A 47 0.96 1.71 -2.44
C ALA A 47 2.36 1.72 -3.08
N ALA A 48 3.20 2.66 -2.68
CA ALA A 48 4.53 2.84 -3.25
C ALA A 48 5.62 2.39 -2.28
N SER A 49 6.55 1.55 -2.76
CA SER A 49 7.72 1.06 -2.02
C SER A 49 7.37 0.65 -0.58
N GLY A 50 6.28 -0.13 -0.44
CA GLY A 50 5.76 -0.53 0.86
C GLY A 50 6.58 -1.65 1.51
N ASP A 51 6.82 -1.54 2.81
CA ASP A 51 7.38 -2.59 3.65
C ASP A 51 6.29 -3.64 3.96
N HIS A 52 5.99 -4.46 2.95
CA HIS A 52 4.87 -5.40 2.97
C HIS A 52 5.10 -6.65 3.83
N ASP A 53 6.34 -6.85 4.30
CA ASP A 53 6.74 -7.90 5.22
C ASP A 53 7.93 -7.46 6.07
N CYS A 54 7.67 -7.01 7.29
CA CYS A 54 8.69 -6.52 8.22
C CYS A 54 9.80 -7.53 8.55
N ARG A 55 9.60 -8.83 8.26
CA ARG A 55 10.64 -9.85 8.45
C ARG A 55 11.75 -9.74 7.40
N LEU A 56 11.47 -9.09 6.28
CA LEU A 56 12.40 -8.87 5.17
C LEU A 56 13.04 -7.47 5.20
N TYR A 57 12.63 -6.66 6.15
CA TYR A 57 13.18 -5.32 6.37
C TYR A 57 14.15 -5.28 7.56
N GLY A 58 14.78 -4.14 7.78
CA GLY A 58 15.76 -4.00 8.86
C GLY A 58 15.15 -4.24 10.25
N SER A 59 15.83 -5.04 11.08
CA SER A 59 15.39 -5.39 12.44
C SER A 59 15.11 -4.17 13.30
N PHE A 60 15.92 -3.11 13.13
CA PHE A 60 15.76 -1.83 13.84
C PHE A 60 14.35 -1.22 13.66
N TRP A 61 13.70 -1.48 12.53
CA TRP A 61 12.35 -1.05 12.24
C TRP A 61 11.32 -2.06 12.74
N GLY A 62 11.47 -3.33 12.34
CA GLY A 62 10.55 -4.40 12.73
C GLY A 62 10.42 -4.49 14.25
N GLU A 63 11.52 -4.59 14.98
CA GLU A 63 11.50 -4.68 16.44
C GLU A 63 10.89 -3.46 17.13
N LYS A 64 11.08 -2.27 16.55
CA LYS A 64 10.52 -1.03 17.09
C LYS A 64 8.99 -0.99 17.00
N TYR A 65 8.41 -1.46 15.91
CA TYR A 65 6.98 -1.31 15.63
C TYR A 65 6.16 -2.58 15.87
N GLU A 66 6.77 -3.75 15.68
CA GLU A 66 6.11 -5.05 15.86
C GLU A 66 6.52 -5.75 17.17
N GLY A 67 7.63 -5.31 17.78
CA GLY A 67 8.13 -5.82 19.04
C GLY A 67 9.23 -6.87 18.91
N TYR A 68 9.80 -7.25 20.06
CA TYR A 68 10.83 -8.28 20.20
C TYR A 68 10.43 -9.25 21.32
N PRO A 69 10.66 -10.57 21.17
CA PRO A 69 11.18 -11.26 19.99
C PRO A 69 10.20 -11.30 18.81
N VAL A 70 10.69 -11.69 17.62
CA VAL A 70 9.84 -11.95 16.46
C VAL A 70 8.83 -13.05 16.80
N THR A 71 7.55 -12.77 16.68
CA THR A 71 6.43 -13.66 17.00
C THR A 71 5.47 -13.76 15.82
N ASP A 72 4.42 -14.56 15.94
CA ASP A 72 3.34 -14.67 14.93
C ASP A 72 2.67 -13.33 14.63
N ARG A 73 2.82 -12.34 15.50
CA ARG A 73 2.36 -10.97 15.28
C ARG A 73 2.93 -10.34 13.99
N TYR A 74 4.18 -10.68 13.64
CA TYR A 74 4.77 -10.26 12.38
C TYR A 74 4.02 -10.82 11.17
N LEU A 75 3.52 -12.07 11.28
CA LEU A 75 2.70 -12.68 10.21
C LEU A 75 1.37 -11.96 10.03
N GLU A 76 0.74 -11.49 11.10
CA GLU A 76 -0.52 -10.74 11.03
C GLU A 76 -0.37 -9.45 10.22
N GLN A 77 0.85 -8.92 10.13
CA GLN A 77 1.15 -7.69 9.38
C GLN A 77 1.57 -7.96 7.92
N VAL A 78 1.87 -9.19 7.54
CA VAL A 78 2.26 -9.53 6.16
C VAL A 78 1.08 -9.25 5.21
N THR A 79 1.27 -8.26 4.35
CA THR A 79 0.22 -7.78 3.43
C THR A 79 -0.21 -8.87 2.44
N ALA A 80 0.75 -9.65 1.95
CA ALA A 80 0.52 -10.75 1.00
C ALA A 80 -0.48 -11.79 1.52
N LEU A 81 -0.51 -12.07 2.83
CA LEU A 81 -1.44 -13.04 3.44
C LEU A 81 -2.91 -12.58 3.39
N LYS A 82 -3.16 -11.31 3.08
CA LYS A 82 -4.50 -10.72 2.96
C LYS A 82 -4.90 -10.44 1.51
N ALA A 83 -4.09 -10.84 0.53
CA ALA A 83 -4.27 -10.51 -0.90
C ALA A 83 -5.67 -10.89 -1.42
N SER A 84 -6.23 -12.02 -0.98
CA SER A 84 -7.56 -12.48 -1.37
C SER A 84 -8.70 -11.53 -1.01
N ASN A 85 -8.48 -10.59 -0.09
CA ASN A 85 -9.49 -9.65 0.36
C ASN A 85 -9.66 -8.43 -0.58
N LEU A 86 -8.75 -8.22 -1.54
CA LEU A 86 -8.81 -7.06 -2.42
C LEU A 86 -10.15 -7.01 -3.20
N LYS A 87 -10.82 -5.85 -3.16
CA LYS A 87 -12.05 -5.57 -3.91
C LYS A 87 -11.94 -4.32 -4.79
N GLY A 88 -11.24 -3.31 -4.32
CA GLY A 88 -11.03 -2.05 -5.04
C GLY A 88 -9.86 -2.11 -6.01
N ASP A 89 -9.57 -0.98 -6.65
CA ASP A 89 -8.46 -0.83 -7.57
C ASP A 89 -7.17 -0.49 -6.80
N LEU A 90 -6.12 -1.28 -6.99
CA LEU A 90 -4.83 -1.12 -6.30
C LEU A 90 -3.72 -0.94 -7.31
N LEU A 91 -2.98 0.17 -7.20
CA LEU A 91 -1.73 0.40 -7.90
C LEU A 91 -0.55 0.18 -6.95
N LEU A 92 0.28 -0.79 -7.27
CA LEU A 92 1.58 -1.00 -6.64
C LEU A 92 2.64 -0.23 -7.41
N MET A 93 3.50 0.48 -6.70
CA MET A 93 4.63 1.22 -7.29
C MET A 93 5.93 0.85 -6.58
N THR A 94 7.03 0.72 -7.30
CA THR A 94 8.35 0.52 -6.72
C THR A 94 9.44 1.04 -7.66
N GLY A 95 10.59 1.43 -7.11
CA GLY A 95 11.80 1.67 -7.89
C GLY A 95 12.60 0.39 -8.01
N ASP A 96 13.14 0.10 -9.18
CA ASP A 96 13.96 -1.09 -9.43
C ASP A 96 15.32 -1.05 -8.70
N MET A 97 15.77 0.16 -8.32
CA MET A 97 17.02 0.42 -7.60
C MET A 97 16.76 0.82 -6.13
N ASP A 98 15.59 0.46 -5.57
CA ASP A 98 15.28 0.76 -4.17
C ASP A 98 16.15 -0.10 -3.23
N ASP A 99 17.10 0.55 -2.58
CA ASP A 99 18.07 -0.04 -1.65
C ASP A 99 17.65 0.07 -0.18
N ASN A 100 16.51 0.70 0.08
CA ASN A 100 15.92 0.83 1.40
C ASN A 100 14.82 -0.23 1.61
N VAL A 101 13.72 -0.13 0.87
CA VAL A 101 12.66 -1.15 0.86
C VAL A 101 12.74 -1.94 -0.44
N HIS A 102 13.39 -3.09 -0.37
CA HIS A 102 13.73 -3.86 -1.56
C HIS A 102 12.50 -4.17 -2.43
N PRO A 103 12.58 -3.99 -3.77
CA PRO A 103 11.45 -4.19 -4.68
C PRO A 103 10.77 -5.55 -4.58
N SER A 104 11.52 -6.57 -4.12
CA SER A 104 10.97 -7.92 -3.90
C SER A 104 9.76 -7.95 -2.97
N MET A 105 9.65 -7.03 -2.01
CA MET A 105 8.48 -6.96 -1.12
C MET A 105 7.21 -6.59 -1.89
N THR A 106 7.32 -5.63 -2.82
CA THR A 106 6.23 -5.30 -3.74
C THR A 106 5.89 -6.46 -4.67
N MET A 107 6.92 -7.16 -5.20
CA MET A 107 6.73 -8.32 -6.08
C MET A 107 6.07 -9.49 -5.37
N GLN A 108 6.39 -9.73 -4.10
CA GLN A 108 5.72 -10.79 -3.31
C GLN A 108 4.24 -10.48 -3.07
N LEU A 109 3.89 -9.21 -2.85
CA LEU A 109 2.47 -8.82 -2.77
C LEU A 109 1.78 -8.99 -4.13
N ALA A 110 2.44 -8.63 -5.23
CA ALA A 110 1.94 -8.80 -6.58
C ALA A 110 1.66 -10.29 -6.89
N ASP A 111 2.62 -11.18 -6.61
CA ASP A 111 2.48 -12.63 -6.75
C ASP A 111 1.30 -13.19 -5.94
N ALA A 112 1.14 -12.72 -4.71
CA ALA A 112 0.02 -13.14 -3.86
C ALA A 112 -1.33 -12.67 -4.41
N LEU A 113 -1.41 -11.47 -4.99
CA LEU A 113 -2.61 -10.96 -5.65
C LEU A 113 -2.94 -11.78 -6.89
N GLU A 114 -1.95 -12.11 -7.73
CA GLU A 114 -2.10 -12.98 -8.89
C GLU A 114 -2.59 -14.37 -8.48
N SER A 115 -1.96 -14.98 -7.49
CA SER A 115 -2.34 -16.28 -6.96
C SER A 115 -3.77 -16.30 -6.40
N ALA A 116 -4.24 -15.17 -5.87
CA ALA A 116 -5.59 -14.98 -5.38
C ALA A 116 -6.59 -14.60 -6.50
N GLY A 117 -6.15 -14.50 -7.76
CA GLY A 117 -6.99 -14.10 -8.90
C GLY A 117 -7.49 -12.65 -8.81
N LYS A 118 -6.71 -11.76 -8.18
CA LYS A 118 -7.08 -10.35 -7.99
C LYS A 118 -6.48 -9.48 -9.09
N LYS A 119 -7.27 -8.55 -9.60
CA LYS A 119 -6.78 -7.52 -10.51
C LYS A 119 -6.08 -6.44 -9.71
N TYR A 120 -4.91 -6.04 -10.18
CA TYR A 120 -4.14 -4.92 -9.65
C TYR A 120 -3.32 -4.31 -10.79
N ASP A 121 -2.76 -3.14 -10.57
CA ASP A 121 -1.83 -2.48 -11.48
C ASP A 121 -0.44 -2.40 -10.83
N LEU A 122 0.61 -2.52 -11.64
CA LEU A 122 2.01 -2.45 -11.18
C LEU A 122 2.79 -1.45 -12.04
N MET A 123 3.48 -0.52 -11.38
CA MET A 123 4.42 0.38 -12.03
C MET A 123 5.81 0.25 -11.41
N VAL A 124 6.75 -0.23 -12.18
CA VAL A 124 8.17 -0.25 -11.82
C VAL A 124 8.85 0.98 -12.43
N PHE A 125 9.42 1.81 -11.58
CA PHE A 125 10.18 3.00 -11.99
C PHE A 125 11.63 2.61 -12.24
N THR A 126 12.03 2.62 -13.49
CA THR A 126 13.37 2.20 -13.94
C THR A 126 14.44 3.19 -13.49
N ASN A 127 15.52 2.66 -12.92
CA ASN A 127 16.67 3.43 -12.43
C ASN A 127 16.26 4.46 -11.34
N LYS A 128 15.31 4.08 -10.48
CA LYS A 128 14.85 4.89 -9.35
C LYS A 128 15.04 4.15 -8.03
N ASN A 129 15.53 4.88 -7.05
CA ASN A 129 15.71 4.41 -5.67
C ASN A 129 14.42 4.64 -4.83
N HIS A 130 14.56 4.60 -3.50
CA HIS A 130 13.46 4.81 -2.55
C HIS A 130 12.79 6.18 -2.66
N ASP A 131 13.44 7.19 -3.24
CA ASP A 131 12.97 8.57 -3.27
C ASP A 131 12.05 8.89 -4.48
N LEU A 132 11.23 7.92 -4.90
CA LEU A 132 10.27 8.04 -6.01
C LEU A 132 9.35 9.25 -5.91
N ASN A 133 8.97 9.63 -4.69
CA ASN A 133 7.99 10.70 -4.44
C ASN A 133 8.46 12.08 -4.89
N TYR A 134 9.74 12.26 -5.17
CA TYR A 134 10.28 13.49 -5.76
C TYR A 134 10.24 13.50 -7.30
N ASP A 135 9.88 12.36 -7.92
CA ASP A 135 9.74 12.28 -9.37
C ASP A 135 8.38 12.82 -9.82
N PRO A 136 8.34 13.83 -10.71
CA PRO A 136 7.07 14.37 -11.23
C PRO A 136 6.21 13.30 -11.93
N TYR A 137 6.83 12.29 -12.52
CA TYR A 137 6.11 11.19 -13.17
C TYR A 137 5.39 10.31 -12.15
N TYR A 138 5.98 10.09 -10.98
CA TYR A 138 5.33 9.42 -9.86
C TYR A 138 4.03 10.13 -9.47
N LEU A 139 4.10 11.42 -9.18
CA LEU A 139 2.94 12.22 -8.79
C LEU A 139 1.85 12.19 -9.87
N LYS A 140 2.24 12.37 -11.12
CA LYS A 140 1.32 12.33 -12.26
C LYS A 140 0.64 10.97 -12.41
N THR A 141 1.37 9.88 -12.23
CA THR A 141 0.84 8.51 -12.31
C THR A 141 -0.16 8.26 -11.18
N MET A 142 0.20 8.59 -9.96
CA MET A 142 -0.68 8.48 -8.79
C MET A 142 -1.96 9.29 -8.97
N MET A 143 -1.87 10.56 -9.35
CA MET A 143 -3.03 11.43 -9.54
C MET A 143 -3.97 10.91 -10.65
N ARG A 144 -3.39 10.47 -11.78
CA ARG A 144 -4.18 9.85 -12.86
C ARG A 144 -4.92 8.61 -12.40
N TYR A 145 -4.25 7.79 -11.58
CA TYR A 145 -4.87 6.56 -11.08
C TYR A 145 -6.13 6.88 -10.29
N PHE A 146 -6.09 7.86 -9.41
CA PHE A 146 -7.26 8.31 -8.66
C PHE A 146 -8.34 8.91 -9.58
N VAL A 147 -7.96 9.76 -10.52
CA VAL A 147 -8.94 10.39 -11.44
C VAL A 147 -9.68 9.36 -12.29
N ASN A 148 -9.00 8.27 -12.65
CA ASN A 148 -9.57 7.24 -13.54
C ASN A 148 -10.39 6.17 -12.81
N ASN A 149 -10.13 5.94 -11.52
CA ASN A 149 -10.69 4.79 -10.80
C ASN A 149 -11.53 5.18 -9.56
N LEU A 150 -11.47 6.41 -9.09
CA LEU A 150 -12.24 6.92 -7.96
C LEU A 150 -13.39 7.81 -8.41
#